data_1bbbcecdebd76e0d2a26b4461f5e4d02
#
_entry.id   1bbbcecdebd76e0d2a26b4461f5e4d02
#
_cell.length_a   1.000
_cell.length_b   1.000
_cell.length_c   1.000
_cell.angle_alpha   90.00
_cell.angle_beta   90.00
_cell.angle_gamma   90.00
#
_symmetry.space_group_name_H-M   'P 1'
#
loop_
_entity.id
_entity.type
_entity.pdbx_description
1 polymer ?
#
loop_
_entity_poly.entity_id
_entity_poly.type
_entity_poly.pdbx_seq_one_letter_code
_entity_poly.pdbx_strand_id
1 'polypeptide(L)'
;MKLKKIALAIVVFTLTSCNGQPSKKVETLDAVSFSKKIEATPNPQILDVRTPEEYAAEHIERAQNVNWLSNDFVTNASKYDKSKPVFVYCKIGGRSHQAAEKLAQLGFTQIIELEGGFLKWDAAGLSKPSAKRVGITKEQYANLLNSDKKVLIDFYAEWCAPCKKMTPYLLKMQKELGDKLVIIRLDADKNKSLLSEMKVSELPTLLLYENKQLKWHHSGYISETDLKKQL
;
A
#
# COMPACT_ATOMS: atom_id res chain seq x y z
N MET A 1 -84.53 -21.42 32.98
CA MET A 1 -83.17 -21.14 33.47
C MET A 1 -82.16 -21.42 32.31
N LYS A 2 -81.60 -20.40 31.70
CA LYS A 2 -80.67 -20.56 30.55
C LYS A 2 -79.30 -20.33 31.07
N LEU A 3 -78.42 -21.36 31.09
CA LEU A 3 -76.98 -21.25 31.42
C LEU A 3 -76.28 -20.63 30.18
N LYS A 4 -75.66 -19.48 30.42
CA LYS A 4 -74.71 -18.85 29.47
C LYS A 4 -73.35 -19.50 29.66
N LYS A 5 -72.89 -20.14 28.60
CA LYS A 5 -71.48 -20.64 28.54
C LYS A 5 -70.56 -19.46 28.19
N ILE A 6 -69.69 -19.08 29.10
CA ILE A 6 -68.63 -18.10 28.87
C ILE A 6 -67.40 -18.87 28.32
N ALA A 7 -67.05 -18.64 27.05
CA ALA A 7 -65.83 -19.17 26.45
C ALA A 7 -64.70 -18.24 26.80
N LEU A 8 -63.71 -18.73 27.55
CA LEU A 8 -62.44 -18.03 27.89
C LEU A 8 -61.47 -18.25 26.76
N ALA A 9 -61.26 -17.22 25.96
CA ALA A 9 -60.24 -17.23 24.92
C ALA A 9 -58.88 -16.96 25.55
N ILE A 10 -57.99 -17.96 25.59
CA ILE A 10 -56.59 -17.82 26.01
C ILE A 10 -55.82 -17.29 24.80
N VAL A 11 -55.44 -16.02 24.83
CA VAL A 11 -54.52 -15.41 23.87
C VAL A 11 -53.10 -15.80 24.27
N VAL A 12 -52.52 -16.75 23.54
CA VAL A 12 -51.09 -17.10 23.71
C VAL A 12 -50.28 -16.05 22.96
N PHE A 13 -49.64 -15.15 23.71
CA PHE A 13 -48.68 -14.18 23.20
C PHE A 13 -47.35 -14.91 22.99
N THR A 14 -47.05 -15.37 21.77
CA THR A 14 -45.71 -15.86 21.40
C THR A 14 -44.76 -14.67 21.26
N LEU A 15 -43.94 -14.46 22.29
CA LEU A 15 -42.82 -13.55 22.20
C LEU A 15 -41.78 -14.17 21.27
N THR A 16 -41.82 -13.81 20.00
CA THR A 16 -40.71 -14.03 19.06
C THR A 16 -39.54 -13.12 19.49
N SER A 17 -38.66 -13.65 20.33
CA SER A 17 -37.39 -13.02 20.59
C SER A 17 -36.54 -13.07 19.31
N CYS A 18 -36.53 -11.99 18.54
CA CYS A 18 -35.55 -11.77 17.52
C CYS A 18 -34.17 -11.61 18.20
N ASN A 19 -33.48 -12.72 18.38
CA ASN A 19 -32.04 -12.67 18.61
C ASN A 19 -31.36 -12.12 17.34
N GLY A 20 -31.36 -10.81 17.22
CA GLY A 20 -30.50 -10.11 16.25
C GLY A 20 -29.06 -10.33 16.68
N GLN A 21 -28.43 -11.42 16.21
CA GLN A 21 -26.98 -11.49 16.23
C GLN A 21 -26.46 -10.24 15.53
N PRO A 22 -25.59 -9.43 16.17
CA PRO A 22 -24.97 -8.31 15.49
C PRO A 22 -24.25 -8.87 14.26
N SER A 23 -24.70 -8.48 13.08
CA SER A 23 -24.07 -8.91 11.83
C SER A 23 -22.62 -8.45 11.90
N LYS A 24 -21.68 -9.39 11.96
CA LYS A 24 -20.24 -9.15 11.92
C LYS A 24 -19.94 -8.48 10.59
N LYS A 25 -19.85 -7.16 10.57
CA LYS A 25 -19.70 -6.40 9.35
C LYS A 25 -18.23 -6.05 9.16
N VAL A 26 -17.61 -6.65 8.15
CA VAL A 26 -16.38 -6.13 7.58
C VAL A 26 -16.78 -4.99 6.66
N GLU A 27 -16.28 -3.81 6.95
CA GLU A 27 -16.47 -2.61 6.13
C GLU A 27 -15.16 -2.34 5.38
N THR A 28 -15.20 -2.30 4.06
CA THR A 28 -14.03 -1.98 3.23
C THR A 28 -14.11 -0.53 2.79
N LEU A 29 -13.03 0.23 3.03
CA LEU A 29 -12.95 1.66 2.74
C LEU A 29 -11.73 1.97 1.86
N ASP A 30 -11.89 2.93 0.96
CA ASP A 30 -10.76 3.56 0.26
C ASP A 30 -9.82 4.27 1.24
N ALA A 31 -8.60 4.61 0.78
CA ALA A 31 -7.55 5.15 1.64
C ALA A 31 -7.94 6.46 2.34
N VAL A 32 -8.66 7.35 1.66
CA VAL A 32 -9.06 8.66 2.22
C VAL A 32 -10.14 8.47 3.28
N SER A 33 -11.15 7.65 3.01
CA SER A 33 -12.21 7.32 3.95
C SER A 33 -11.68 6.56 5.17
N PHE A 34 -10.73 5.64 4.96
CA PHE A 34 -10.05 4.89 6.01
C PHE A 34 -9.25 5.83 6.93
N SER A 35 -8.48 6.79 6.37
CA SER A 35 -7.74 7.80 7.14
C SER A 35 -8.67 8.65 8.00
N LYS A 36 -9.73 9.22 7.42
CA LYS A 36 -10.72 10.01 8.15
C LYS A 36 -11.36 9.23 9.30
N LYS A 37 -11.65 7.94 9.07
CA LYS A 37 -12.26 7.11 10.10
C LYS A 37 -11.28 6.78 11.22
N ILE A 38 -9.99 6.57 10.92
CA ILE A 38 -8.93 6.44 11.95
C ILE A 38 -8.86 7.71 12.79
N GLU A 39 -8.81 8.89 12.15
CA GLU A 39 -8.71 10.18 12.83
C GLU A 39 -9.92 10.47 13.73
N ALA A 40 -11.11 10.09 13.32
CA ALA A 40 -12.34 10.24 14.08
C ALA A 40 -12.50 9.21 15.22
N THR A 41 -11.66 8.16 15.26
CA THR A 41 -11.76 7.09 16.26
C THR A 41 -10.79 7.35 17.42
N PRO A 42 -11.27 7.55 18.67
CA PRO A 42 -10.39 7.67 19.82
C PRO A 42 -9.59 6.36 20.06
N ASN A 43 -8.26 6.48 20.16
CA ASN A 43 -7.36 5.35 20.37
C ASN A 43 -7.62 4.16 19.43
N PRO A 44 -7.52 4.35 18.10
CA PRO A 44 -7.85 3.33 17.13
C PRO A 44 -6.91 2.14 17.23
N GLN A 45 -7.44 0.93 17.07
CA GLN A 45 -6.68 -0.30 16.96
C GLN A 45 -6.36 -0.53 15.48
N ILE A 46 -5.12 -0.31 15.06
CA ILE A 46 -4.70 -0.42 13.66
C ILE A 46 -3.72 -1.59 13.53
N LEU A 47 -4.12 -2.61 12.77
CA LEU A 47 -3.36 -3.83 12.55
C LEU A 47 -2.73 -3.83 11.17
N ASP A 48 -1.40 -3.79 11.12
CA ASP A 48 -0.63 -4.10 9.93
C ASP A 48 -0.36 -5.61 9.89
N VAL A 49 -1.03 -6.31 8.96
CA VAL A 49 -0.91 -7.76 8.85
C VAL A 49 0.16 -8.20 7.86
N ARG A 50 1.07 -7.31 7.48
CA ARG A 50 2.25 -7.60 6.66
C ARG A 50 3.36 -8.26 7.48
N THR A 51 4.46 -8.61 6.81
CA THR A 51 5.64 -9.13 7.50
C THR A 51 6.31 -8.06 8.36
N PRO A 52 7.11 -8.43 9.37
CA PRO A 52 7.87 -7.48 10.18
C PRO A 52 8.80 -6.58 9.37
N GLU A 53 9.37 -7.10 8.27
CA GLU A 53 10.27 -6.34 7.38
C GLU A 53 9.48 -5.28 6.60
N GLU A 54 8.30 -5.64 6.08
CA GLU A 54 7.41 -4.69 5.39
C GLU A 54 6.96 -3.58 6.34
N TYR A 55 6.61 -3.94 7.59
CA TYR A 55 6.21 -2.99 8.64
C TYR A 55 7.37 -2.09 9.06
N ALA A 56 8.55 -2.66 9.30
CA ALA A 56 9.74 -1.90 9.71
C ALA A 56 10.21 -0.91 8.64
N ALA A 57 10.01 -1.24 7.36
CA ALA A 57 10.34 -0.34 6.26
C ALA A 57 9.42 0.90 6.27
N GLU A 58 8.13 0.69 6.46
CA GLU A 58 7.13 1.76 6.45
C GLU A 58 5.76 1.22 6.91
N HIS A 59 5.00 2.00 7.66
CA HIS A 59 3.66 1.60 8.13
C HIS A 59 2.76 2.83 8.36
N ILE A 60 1.46 2.60 8.47
CA ILE A 60 0.50 3.64 8.89
C ILE A 60 0.79 4.00 10.34
N GLU A 61 0.86 5.29 10.65
CA GLU A 61 1.15 5.77 12.00
C GLU A 61 0.23 5.15 13.05
N ARG A 62 0.79 4.77 14.18
CA ARG A 62 0.13 4.06 15.30
C ARG A 62 -0.29 2.61 14.98
N ALA A 63 -0.03 2.11 13.78
CA ALA A 63 -0.29 0.70 13.50
C ALA A 63 0.62 -0.21 14.32
N GLN A 64 0.11 -1.39 14.64
CA GLN A 64 0.87 -2.47 15.28
C GLN A 64 1.01 -3.63 14.31
N ASN A 65 2.19 -4.23 14.24
CA ASN A 65 2.39 -5.37 13.36
C ASN A 65 1.83 -6.66 13.98
N VAL A 66 0.88 -7.26 13.27
CA VAL A 66 0.29 -8.56 13.60
C VAL A 66 0.35 -9.43 12.34
N ASN A 67 1.53 -9.98 12.07
CA ASN A 67 1.82 -10.69 10.83
C ASN A 67 0.85 -11.84 10.55
N TRP A 68 0.07 -11.74 9.47
CA TRP A 68 -0.89 -12.77 9.03
C TRP A 68 -0.24 -14.12 8.75
N LEU A 69 1.01 -14.12 8.27
CA LEU A 69 1.74 -15.32 7.90
C LEU A 69 2.38 -16.03 9.11
N SER A 70 2.30 -15.43 10.31
CA SER A 70 2.80 -16.05 11.54
C SER A 70 1.79 -17.02 12.14
N ASN A 71 2.27 -18.13 12.71
CA ASN A 71 1.46 -19.03 13.49
C ASN A 71 0.85 -18.35 14.75
N ASP A 72 1.42 -17.24 15.19
CA ASP A 72 0.98 -16.46 16.34
C ASP A 72 -0.08 -15.40 16.01
N PHE A 73 -0.55 -15.33 14.77
CA PHE A 73 -1.52 -14.31 14.36
C PHE A 73 -2.74 -14.27 15.29
N VAL A 74 -3.36 -15.41 15.55
CA VAL A 74 -4.57 -15.51 16.38
C VAL A 74 -4.29 -15.06 17.81
N THR A 75 -3.17 -15.50 18.38
CA THR A 75 -2.75 -15.13 19.76
C THR A 75 -2.52 -13.62 19.87
N ASN A 76 -1.83 -13.03 18.90
CA ASN A 76 -1.54 -11.61 18.89
C ASN A 76 -2.78 -10.76 18.61
N ALA A 77 -3.62 -11.15 17.66
CA ALA A 77 -4.87 -10.47 17.36
C ALA A 77 -5.86 -10.51 18.55
N SER A 78 -5.86 -11.60 19.34
CA SER A 78 -6.75 -11.75 20.48
C SER A 78 -6.43 -10.83 21.68
N LYS A 79 -5.30 -10.12 21.64
CA LYS A 79 -4.94 -9.12 22.67
C LYS A 79 -5.71 -7.80 22.50
N TYR A 80 -6.35 -7.59 21.35
CA TYR A 80 -7.11 -6.37 21.04
C TYR A 80 -8.55 -6.44 21.54
N ASP A 81 -9.13 -5.29 21.83
CA ASP A 81 -10.50 -5.17 22.33
C ASP A 81 -11.50 -5.43 21.20
N LYS A 82 -12.24 -6.53 21.31
CA LYS A 82 -13.18 -7.00 20.30
C LYS A 82 -14.44 -6.16 20.18
N SER A 83 -14.73 -5.34 21.19
CA SER A 83 -15.89 -4.44 21.20
C SER A 83 -15.62 -3.11 20.50
N LYS A 84 -14.35 -2.77 20.26
CA LYS A 84 -13.91 -1.54 19.59
C LYS A 84 -13.63 -1.76 18.11
N PRO A 85 -13.73 -0.69 17.29
CA PRO A 85 -13.31 -0.76 15.89
C PRO A 85 -11.85 -1.21 15.76
N VAL A 86 -11.63 -2.18 14.87
CA VAL A 86 -10.29 -2.61 14.46
C VAL A 86 -10.10 -2.31 12.98
N PHE A 87 -9.04 -1.57 12.68
CA PHE A 87 -8.61 -1.24 11.33
C PHE A 87 -7.56 -2.24 10.89
N VAL A 88 -7.69 -2.80 9.70
CA VAL A 88 -6.77 -3.81 9.20
C VAL A 88 -6.32 -3.52 7.78
N TYR A 89 -5.03 -3.70 7.51
CA TYR A 89 -4.48 -3.54 6.18
C TYR A 89 -3.29 -4.47 5.94
N CYS A 90 -3.05 -4.77 4.67
CA CYS A 90 -1.80 -5.40 4.22
C CYS A 90 -1.20 -4.59 3.06
N LYS A 91 -0.39 -5.20 2.20
CA LYS A 91 0.25 -4.51 1.07
C LYS A 91 -0.75 -4.12 -0.03
N ILE A 92 -1.63 -5.08 -0.46
CA ILE A 92 -2.52 -4.93 -1.63
C ILE A 92 -3.96 -5.39 -1.38
N GLY A 93 -4.36 -5.75 -0.14
CA GLY A 93 -5.71 -6.19 0.22
C GLY A 93 -5.86 -7.69 0.47
N GLY A 94 -5.12 -8.59 -0.20
CA GLY A 94 -5.37 -10.04 -0.12
C GLY A 94 -5.19 -10.65 1.28
N ARG A 95 -4.09 -10.35 1.98
CA ARG A 95 -3.84 -10.81 3.36
C ARG A 95 -4.79 -10.16 4.37
N SER A 96 -5.10 -8.88 4.20
CA SER A 96 -6.00 -8.14 5.09
C SER A 96 -7.43 -8.64 4.99
N HIS A 97 -7.88 -9.05 3.81
CA HIS A 97 -9.21 -9.65 3.63
C HIS A 97 -9.34 -10.95 4.44
N GLN A 98 -8.38 -11.87 4.29
CA GLN A 98 -8.36 -13.11 5.06
C GLN A 98 -8.25 -12.86 6.57
N ALA A 99 -7.43 -11.87 6.97
CA ALA A 99 -7.29 -11.45 8.37
C ALA A 99 -8.60 -10.87 8.92
N ALA A 100 -9.33 -10.05 8.14
CA ALA A 100 -10.61 -9.49 8.52
C ALA A 100 -11.67 -10.57 8.75
N GLU A 101 -11.75 -11.57 7.87
CA GLU A 101 -12.62 -12.74 8.07
C GLU A 101 -12.27 -13.50 9.35
N LYS A 102 -10.96 -13.70 9.60
CA LYS A 102 -10.50 -14.37 10.83
C LYS A 102 -10.81 -13.56 12.07
N LEU A 103 -10.63 -12.24 12.05
CA LEU A 103 -11.01 -11.33 13.15
C LEU A 103 -12.53 -11.42 13.43
N ALA A 104 -13.37 -11.48 12.39
CA ALA A 104 -14.81 -11.69 12.54
C ALA A 104 -15.12 -13.01 13.25
N GLN A 105 -14.45 -14.11 12.87
CA GLN A 105 -14.57 -15.41 13.53
C GLN A 105 -14.11 -15.36 15.01
N LEU A 106 -13.09 -14.55 15.33
CA LEU A 106 -12.58 -14.35 16.69
C LEU A 106 -13.51 -13.48 17.55
N GLY A 107 -14.59 -12.91 16.98
CA GLY A 107 -15.60 -12.18 17.73
C GLY A 107 -15.45 -10.65 17.68
N PHE A 108 -14.59 -10.09 16.83
CA PHE A 108 -14.56 -8.65 16.60
C PHE A 108 -15.88 -8.19 15.96
N THR A 109 -16.46 -7.10 16.47
CA THR A 109 -17.78 -6.63 16.06
C THR A 109 -17.74 -5.57 14.96
N GLN A 110 -16.64 -4.82 14.87
CA GLN A 110 -16.44 -3.73 13.91
C GLN A 110 -15.06 -3.87 13.30
N ILE A 111 -15.00 -4.29 12.04
CA ILE A 111 -13.74 -4.52 11.32
C ILE A 111 -13.74 -3.62 10.10
N ILE A 112 -12.73 -2.77 9.98
CA ILE A 112 -12.56 -1.83 8.88
C ILE A 112 -11.32 -2.24 8.09
N GLU A 113 -11.50 -2.63 6.83
CA GLU A 113 -10.44 -3.03 5.93
C GLU A 113 -10.07 -1.90 4.97
N LEU A 114 -8.77 -1.69 4.76
CA LEU A 114 -8.26 -0.75 3.76
C LEU A 114 -8.26 -1.39 2.37
N GLU A 115 -9.09 -0.86 1.46
CA GLU A 115 -9.13 -1.28 0.07
C GLU A 115 -7.78 -1.06 -0.63
N GLY A 116 -7.27 -2.11 -1.28
CA GLY A 116 -6.00 -2.06 -1.99
C GLY A 116 -4.77 -1.89 -1.10
N GLY A 117 -4.95 -1.88 0.23
CA GLY A 117 -3.88 -1.93 1.23
C GLY A 117 -2.94 -0.72 1.21
N PHE A 118 -1.74 -0.93 1.75
CA PHE A 118 -0.72 0.13 1.91
C PHE A 118 -0.31 0.80 0.59
N LEU A 119 -0.36 0.08 -0.53
CA LEU A 119 -0.06 0.70 -1.84
C LEU A 119 -1.07 1.80 -2.20
N LYS A 120 -2.36 1.58 -1.93
CA LYS A 120 -3.39 2.62 -2.17
C LYS A 120 -3.29 3.77 -1.16
N TRP A 121 -2.94 3.47 0.09
CA TRP A 121 -2.65 4.49 1.11
C TRP A 121 -1.50 5.41 0.69
N ASP A 122 -0.41 4.82 0.21
CA ASP A 122 0.77 5.55 -0.26
C ASP A 122 0.47 6.36 -1.52
N ALA A 123 -0.22 5.78 -2.50
CA ALA A 123 -0.65 6.46 -3.72
C ALA A 123 -1.60 7.64 -3.46
N ALA A 124 -2.37 7.60 -2.37
CA ALA A 124 -3.22 8.72 -1.93
C ALA A 124 -2.43 9.83 -1.19
N GLY A 125 -1.10 9.70 -1.06
CA GLY A 125 -0.25 10.68 -0.37
C GLY A 125 -0.42 10.72 1.15
N LEU A 126 -1.01 9.67 1.75
CA LEU A 126 -1.31 9.60 3.18
C LEU A 126 -0.16 9.02 4.01
N SER A 127 0.85 8.44 3.38
CA SER A 127 2.06 8.01 4.04
C SER A 127 2.87 9.24 4.47
N LYS A 128 3.26 9.31 5.75
CA LYS A 128 4.22 10.31 6.18
C LYS A 128 5.59 9.98 5.60
N PRO A 129 6.37 10.98 5.16
CA PRO A 129 7.77 10.74 4.82
C PRO A 129 8.45 10.11 6.03
N SER A 130 8.77 8.82 5.98
CA SER A 130 9.59 8.24 7.05
C SER A 130 11.00 8.83 6.92
N ALA A 131 11.64 9.11 8.06
CA ALA A 131 13.06 9.50 8.09
C ALA A 131 13.99 8.44 7.45
N LYS A 132 13.45 7.25 7.14
CA LYS A 132 14.08 6.15 6.39
C LYS A 132 13.76 6.13 4.90
N ARG A 133 12.89 7.01 4.39
CA ARG A 133 12.79 7.23 2.94
C ARG A 133 14.00 8.05 2.48
N VAL A 134 15.10 7.37 2.33
CA VAL A 134 16.32 7.93 1.75
C VAL A 134 16.13 7.94 0.24
N GLY A 135 15.20 8.77 -0.23
CA GLY A 135 15.08 9.12 -1.63
C GLY A 135 15.55 10.56 -1.82
N ILE A 136 15.89 10.92 -3.05
CA ILE A 136 16.22 12.29 -3.38
C ILE A 136 14.97 13.15 -3.50
N THR A 137 15.08 14.42 -3.07
CA THR A 137 14.02 15.41 -3.26
C THR A 137 13.97 15.84 -4.73
N LYS A 138 12.87 16.50 -5.13
CA LYS A 138 12.73 17.12 -6.46
C LYS A 138 13.86 18.11 -6.76
N GLU A 139 14.30 18.86 -5.76
CA GLU A 139 15.43 19.78 -5.89
C GLU A 139 16.74 19.01 -6.10
N GLN A 140 16.99 17.96 -5.33
CA GLN A 140 18.14 17.09 -5.52
C GLN A 140 18.11 16.40 -6.89
N TYR A 141 16.93 15.97 -7.35
CA TYR A 141 16.76 15.44 -8.71
C TYR A 141 17.10 16.48 -9.78
N ALA A 142 16.60 17.71 -9.65
CA ALA A 142 16.94 18.78 -10.57
C ALA A 142 18.46 19.07 -10.61
N ASN A 143 19.14 18.93 -9.48
CA ASN A 143 20.58 19.09 -9.39
C ASN A 143 21.36 17.97 -10.12
N LEU A 144 20.81 16.74 -10.21
CA LEU A 144 21.40 15.66 -11.01
C LEU A 144 21.43 15.97 -12.51
N LEU A 145 20.50 16.81 -12.97
CA LEU A 145 20.43 17.24 -14.36
C LEU A 145 21.39 18.40 -14.69
N ASN A 146 22.17 18.86 -13.71
CA ASN A 146 23.12 19.94 -13.85
C ASN A 146 24.43 19.43 -14.46
N SER A 147 24.39 19.18 -15.75
CA SER A 147 25.52 18.62 -16.52
C SER A 147 25.53 19.27 -17.91
N ASP A 148 26.73 19.47 -18.42
CA ASP A 148 27.02 19.83 -19.83
C ASP A 148 26.90 18.63 -20.78
N LYS A 149 26.74 17.42 -20.23
CA LYS A 149 26.54 16.15 -20.93
C LYS A 149 25.06 15.81 -21.01
N LYS A 150 24.71 14.88 -21.88
CA LYS A 150 23.39 14.21 -21.80
C LYS A 150 23.27 13.44 -20.48
N VAL A 151 22.09 13.46 -19.87
CA VAL A 151 21.82 12.74 -18.62
C VAL A 151 20.71 11.73 -18.88
N LEU A 152 21.03 10.44 -18.70
CA LEU A 152 20.05 9.35 -18.75
C LEU A 152 19.72 8.93 -17.29
N ILE A 153 18.47 9.12 -16.92
CA ILE A 153 17.95 8.62 -15.64
C ILE A 153 17.31 7.25 -15.89
N ASP A 154 17.72 6.25 -15.11
CA ASP A 154 17.16 4.89 -15.08
C ASP A 154 16.45 4.66 -13.75
N PHE A 155 15.13 4.67 -13.74
CA PHE A 155 14.34 4.21 -12.59
C PHE A 155 14.24 2.69 -12.63
N TYR A 156 14.80 2.04 -11.61
CA TYR A 156 14.86 0.59 -11.50
C TYR A 156 14.44 0.10 -10.11
N ALA A 157 14.27 -1.22 -9.95
CA ALA A 157 14.16 -1.86 -8.65
C ALA A 157 14.90 -3.21 -8.64
N GLU A 158 15.35 -3.65 -7.48
CA GLU A 158 16.07 -4.92 -7.32
C GLU A 158 15.22 -6.16 -7.67
N TRP A 159 13.90 -6.07 -7.54
CA TRP A 159 12.98 -7.14 -7.92
C TRP A 159 12.56 -7.12 -9.41
N CYS A 160 12.90 -6.06 -10.16
CA CYS A 160 12.50 -5.85 -11.54
C CYS A 160 13.37 -6.68 -12.49
N ALA A 161 12.84 -7.78 -13.01
CA ALA A 161 13.57 -8.68 -13.92
C ALA A 161 14.05 -7.99 -15.22
N PRO A 162 13.23 -7.16 -15.93
CA PRO A 162 13.71 -6.43 -17.10
C PRO A 162 14.80 -5.40 -16.74
N CYS A 163 14.74 -4.76 -15.57
CA CYS A 163 15.79 -3.85 -15.11
C CYS A 163 17.13 -4.58 -14.94
N LYS A 164 17.11 -5.79 -14.37
CA LYS A 164 18.32 -6.63 -14.22
C LYS A 164 18.96 -6.97 -15.57
N LYS A 165 18.14 -7.23 -16.61
CA LYS A 165 18.64 -7.49 -17.95
C LYS A 165 19.33 -6.26 -18.56
N MET A 166 18.87 -5.04 -18.22
CA MET A 166 19.44 -3.80 -18.72
C MET A 166 20.71 -3.38 -18.00
N THR A 167 20.86 -3.72 -16.73
CA THR A 167 21.98 -3.30 -15.89
C THR A 167 23.37 -3.52 -16.51
N PRO A 168 23.72 -4.69 -17.08
CA PRO A 168 25.07 -4.92 -17.60
C PRO A 168 25.44 -3.96 -18.73
N TYR A 169 24.56 -3.73 -19.69
CA TYR A 169 24.87 -2.85 -20.81
C TYR A 169 24.79 -1.36 -20.43
N LEU A 170 23.94 -0.94 -19.49
CA LEU A 170 23.92 0.41 -18.97
C LEU A 170 25.25 0.76 -18.28
N LEU A 171 25.79 -0.15 -17.46
CA LEU A 171 27.10 0.02 -16.82
C LEU A 171 28.26 0.05 -17.83
N LYS A 172 28.16 -0.74 -18.91
CA LYS A 172 29.12 -0.72 -20.02
C LYS A 172 29.04 0.63 -20.76
N MET A 173 27.85 1.07 -21.12
CA MET A 173 27.62 2.35 -21.81
C MET A 173 28.11 3.55 -20.97
N GLN A 174 27.92 3.53 -19.63
CA GLN A 174 28.46 4.55 -18.74
C GLN A 174 29.98 4.66 -18.85
N LYS A 175 30.69 3.54 -19.03
CA LYS A 175 32.16 3.54 -19.23
C LYS A 175 32.55 3.99 -20.63
N GLU A 176 31.83 3.55 -21.65
CA GLU A 176 32.14 3.82 -23.05
C GLU A 176 31.81 5.27 -23.47
N LEU A 177 30.75 5.83 -22.93
CA LEU A 177 30.21 7.13 -23.33
C LEU A 177 30.33 8.21 -22.25
N GLY A 178 31.11 7.95 -21.18
CA GLY A 178 31.19 8.82 -19.99
C GLY A 178 31.61 10.27 -20.27
N ASP A 179 32.24 10.54 -21.42
CA ASP A 179 32.59 11.91 -21.85
C ASP A 179 31.40 12.69 -22.39
N LYS A 180 30.33 12.00 -22.86
CA LYS A 180 29.16 12.59 -23.50
C LYS A 180 27.85 12.31 -22.78
N LEU A 181 27.82 11.28 -21.94
CA LEU A 181 26.62 10.76 -21.29
C LEU A 181 26.89 10.46 -19.81
N VAL A 182 26.02 10.93 -18.95
CA VAL A 182 25.93 10.51 -17.55
C VAL A 182 24.73 9.62 -17.40
N ILE A 183 24.89 8.40 -16.86
CA ILE A 183 23.80 7.50 -16.53
C ILE A 183 23.60 7.48 -15.02
N ILE A 184 22.43 7.88 -14.57
CA ILE A 184 22.08 7.93 -13.14
C ILE A 184 20.95 6.92 -12.90
N ARG A 185 21.22 5.97 -12.02
CA ARG A 185 20.28 4.92 -11.67
C ARG A 185 19.61 5.23 -10.34
N LEU A 186 18.30 5.32 -10.32
CA LEU A 186 17.50 5.65 -9.15
C LEU A 186 16.63 4.46 -8.76
N ASP A 187 16.86 3.96 -7.55
CA ASP A 187 16.08 2.86 -6.97
C ASP A 187 14.65 3.36 -6.67
N ALA A 188 13.68 2.78 -7.35
CA ALA A 188 12.26 3.14 -7.24
C ALA A 188 11.72 2.93 -5.82
N ASP A 189 12.16 1.88 -5.13
CA ASP A 189 11.71 1.58 -3.77
C ASP A 189 12.18 2.65 -2.76
N LYS A 190 13.33 3.26 -3.02
CA LYS A 190 13.86 4.36 -2.22
C LYS A 190 13.31 5.73 -2.62
N ASN A 191 12.82 5.89 -3.85
CA ASN A 191 12.43 7.18 -4.43
C ASN A 191 10.93 7.29 -4.73
N LYS A 192 10.06 6.62 -3.98
CA LYS A 192 8.61 6.52 -4.25
C LYS A 192 7.91 7.88 -4.38
N SER A 193 8.24 8.83 -3.52
CA SER A 193 7.68 10.19 -3.60
C SER A 193 8.03 10.87 -4.92
N LEU A 194 9.31 10.78 -5.33
CA LEU A 194 9.76 11.33 -6.61
C LEU A 194 9.07 10.67 -7.80
N LEU A 195 8.94 9.33 -7.80
CA LEU A 195 8.24 8.60 -8.87
C LEU A 195 6.77 9.03 -8.99
N SER A 196 6.09 9.17 -7.85
CA SER A 196 4.71 9.64 -7.80
C SER A 196 4.56 11.05 -8.39
N GLU A 197 5.43 11.99 -7.98
CA GLU A 197 5.43 13.36 -8.51
C GLU A 197 5.73 13.42 -10.01
N MET A 198 6.61 12.54 -10.51
CA MET A 198 6.99 12.43 -11.91
C MET A 198 6.03 11.57 -12.72
N LYS A 199 5.01 10.98 -12.08
CA LYS A 199 4.02 10.06 -12.70
C LYS A 199 4.68 8.84 -13.35
N VAL A 200 5.78 8.35 -12.78
CA VAL A 200 6.44 7.12 -13.20
C VAL A 200 5.71 5.93 -12.55
N SER A 201 5.00 5.14 -13.36
CA SER A 201 4.15 4.03 -12.92
C SER A 201 4.67 2.65 -13.31
N GLU A 202 5.70 2.58 -14.17
CA GLU A 202 6.27 1.34 -14.70
C GLU A 202 7.77 1.29 -14.52
N LEU A 203 8.34 0.09 -14.46
CA LEU A 203 9.79 -0.13 -14.37
C LEU A 203 10.25 -1.18 -15.40
N PRO A 204 11.45 -0.99 -16.00
CA PRO A 204 12.28 0.22 -15.93
C PRO A 204 11.62 1.41 -16.63
N THR A 205 11.96 2.62 -16.19
CA THR A 205 11.62 3.85 -16.93
C THR A 205 12.89 4.66 -17.16
N LEU A 206 13.15 4.99 -18.41
CA LEU A 206 14.31 5.77 -18.85
C LEU A 206 13.88 7.17 -19.25
N LEU A 207 14.59 8.19 -18.76
CA LEU A 207 14.41 9.58 -19.11
C LEU A 207 15.72 10.18 -19.60
N LEU A 208 15.78 10.62 -20.85
CA LEU A 208 16.97 11.26 -21.41
C LEU A 208 16.81 12.78 -21.40
N TYR A 209 17.75 13.44 -20.75
CA TYR A 209 17.82 14.89 -20.65
C TYR A 209 19.03 15.43 -21.44
N GLU A 210 18.84 16.57 -22.06
CA GLU A 210 19.89 17.40 -22.66
C GLU A 210 19.61 18.86 -22.29
N ASN A 211 20.59 19.55 -21.76
CA ASN A 211 20.45 20.91 -21.25
C ASN A 211 19.26 21.05 -20.25
N LYS A 212 19.11 20.09 -19.35
CA LYS A 212 18.01 19.99 -18.33
C LYS A 212 16.61 19.81 -18.93
N GLN A 213 16.46 19.65 -20.23
CA GLN A 213 15.19 19.42 -20.90
C GLN A 213 15.02 17.95 -21.20
N LEU A 214 13.86 17.39 -20.87
CA LEU A 214 13.50 16.03 -21.25
C LEU A 214 13.39 15.95 -22.79
N LYS A 215 14.24 15.11 -23.40
CA LYS A 215 14.28 14.90 -24.85
C LYS A 215 13.61 13.60 -25.27
N TRP A 216 13.71 12.57 -24.41
CA TRP A 216 13.15 11.27 -24.72
C TRP A 216 12.79 10.52 -23.42
N HIS A 217 11.79 9.67 -23.52
CA HIS A 217 11.31 8.84 -22.44
C HIS A 217 10.91 7.45 -22.97
N HIS A 218 11.16 6.42 -22.15
CA HIS A 218 10.76 5.05 -22.47
C HIS A 218 10.40 4.29 -21.19
N SER A 219 9.29 3.55 -21.25
CA SER A 219 8.89 2.62 -20.17
C SER A 219 9.01 1.18 -20.66
N GLY A 220 9.46 0.30 -19.77
CA GLY A 220 9.71 -1.10 -20.07
C GLY A 220 11.12 -1.38 -20.60
N TYR A 221 11.35 -2.66 -20.93
CA TYR A 221 12.64 -3.12 -21.46
C TYR A 221 12.95 -2.51 -22.82
N ILE A 222 14.21 -2.09 -23.02
CA ILE A 222 14.76 -1.67 -24.30
C ILE A 222 16.09 -2.36 -24.54
N SER A 223 16.43 -2.68 -25.78
CA SER A 223 17.75 -3.27 -26.11
C SER A 223 18.88 -2.22 -26.07
N GLU A 224 20.12 -2.66 -25.84
CA GLU A 224 21.30 -1.78 -25.94
C GLU A 224 21.35 -1.04 -27.29
N THR A 225 21.07 -1.78 -28.37
CA THR A 225 21.10 -1.23 -29.74
C THR A 225 20.06 -0.13 -29.95
N ASP A 226 18.84 -0.33 -29.43
CA ASP A 226 17.77 0.65 -29.62
C ASP A 226 17.92 1.85 -28.68
N LEU A 227 18.45 1.64 -27.47
CA LEU A 227 18.79 2.74 -26.57
C LEU A 227 19.91 3.62 -27.17
N LYS A 228 20.95 3.03 -27.78
CA LYS A 228 22.04 3.79 -28.44
C LYS A 228 21.57 4.68 -29.59
N LYS A 229 20.45 4.34 -30.24
CA LYS A 229 19.86 5.19 -31.30
C LYS A 229 19.23 6.48 -30.75
N GLN A 230 18.95 6.53 -29.45
CA GLN A 230 18.34 7.69 -28.78
C GLN A 230 19.38 8.65 -28.18
N LEU A 231 20.63 8.22 -28.08
CA LEU A 231 21.71 9.00 -27.50
C LEU A 231 22.42 9.85 -28.54
#